data_d5938dd2ad60e049014183212af80e58
#
_entry.id   d5938dd2ad60e049014183212af80e58
#
_cell.length_a   1.000
_cell.length_b   1.000
_cell.length_c   1.000
_cell.angle_alpha   90.00
_cell.angle_beta   90.00
_cell.angle_gamma   90.00
#
_symmetry.space_group_name_H-M   'P 1'
#
loop_
_entity.id
_entity.type
_entity.pdbx_description
1 polymer ?
#
loop_
_entity_poly.entity_id
_entity_poly.type
_entity_poly.pdbx_seq_one_letter_code
_entity_poly.pdbx_strand_id
1 'polypeptide(L)'
;MNKIRYKDEKYLCRYDLDIKLFEALGLDIFDLRPNRNVFLLDTKQGKKILKMINYDDDRLNFIIHSTEYLRERYDGILKINKLPNGEYRFKWKGNDYILLDYFEGTEFNIANPIELEIITEAVAKLHNAGMGIQEATSKEMNEKNSELFKLKDYFINSKKDLEKLKKLVGKYKYKNEFDEIFIKEVDYHLSDVEKCIDLLEKSKYDDLCRDKEKITLCHNDLAYHNILFNQNKVSFIDFDYCNINLRVIDLCNFIIKSIKRFGFSLEMYDS
;
A
#
# COMPACT_ATOMS: atom_id res chain seq x y z
N MET A 1 7.73 25.86 -29.49
CA MET A 1 8.11 24.49 -29.11
C MET A 1 9.13 24.58 -27.99
N ASN A 2 8.73 24.46 -26.73
CA ASN A 2 9.66 24.43 -25.61
C ASN A 2 10.38 23.07 -25.65
N LYS A 3 11.70 23.09 -25.88
CA LYS A 3 12.52 21.88 -25.81
C LYS A 3 12.41 21.30 -24.42
N ILE A 4 11.84 20.10 -24.30
CA ILE A 4 11.85 19.30 -23.10
C ILE A 4 13.33 19.06 -22.74
N ARG A 5 13.78 19.62 -21.61
CA ARG A 5 15.13 19.40 -21.13
C ARG A 5 15.21 18.10 -20.33
N TYR A 6 15.35 16.98 -21.01
CA TYR A 6 15.80 15.77 -20.35
C TYR A 6 17.28 15.92 -20.02
N LYS A 7 17.62 16.04 -18.77
CA LYS A 7 19.03 16.08 -18.33
C LYS A 7 19.77 14.79 -18.69
N ASP A 8 19.05 13.69 -18.94
CA ASP A 8 19.65 12.41 -19.31
C ASP A 8 18.69 11.54 -20.14
N GLU A 9 18.85 11.54 -21.46
CA GLU A 9 18.20 10.56 -22.34
C GLU A 9 18.48 9.11 -21.90
N LYS A 10 19.61 8.83 -21.25
CA LYS A 10 19.98 7.54 -20.67
C LYS A 10 18.97 7.05 -19.61
N TYR A 11 18.33 7.95 -18.84
CA TYR A 11 17.33 7.56 -17.85
C TYR A 11 16.01 7.10 -18.50
N LEU A 12 15.58 7.80 -19.56
CA LEU A 12 14.38 7.41 -20.30
C LEU A 12 14.56 6.03 -20.95
N CYS A 13 15.72 5.80 -21.58
CA CYS A 13 16.04 4.50 -22.19
C CYS A 13 16.06 3.36 -21.16
N ARG A 14 16.55 3.61 -19.95
CA ARG A 14 16.60 2.60 -18.89
C ARG A 14 15.22 2.12 -18.45
N TYR A 15 14.21 2.99 -18.53
CA TYR A 15 12.82 2.69 -18.15
C TYR A 15 11.91 2.47 -19.36
N ASP A 16 12.49 2.41 -20.55
CA ASP A 16 11.76 2.26 -21.81
C ASP A 16 10.72 3.36 -22.08
N LEU A 17 10.97 4.55 -21.51
CA LEU A 17 10.17 5.74 -21.70
C LEU A 17 10.70 6.56 -22.89
N ASP A 18 9.82 7.23 -23.61
CA ASP A 18 10.18 8.20 -24.66
C ASP A 18 9.15 9.36 -24.75
N ILE A 19 9.44 10.32 -25.59
CA ILE A 19 8.59 11.51 -25.78
C ILE A 19 7.18 11.14 -26.24
N LYS A 20 7.03 10.08 -27.04
CA LYS A 20 5.72 9.64 -27.56
C LYS A 20 4.77 9.16 -26.46
N LEU A 21 5.34 8.61 -25.37
CA LEU A 21 4.55 8.27 -24.18
C LEU A 21 3.84 9.53 -23.62
N PHE A 22 4.56 10.64 -23.51
CA PHE A 22 4.04 11.87 -22.94
C PHE A 22 3.05 12.58 -23.86
N GLU A 23 3.31 12.53 -25.17
CA GLU A 23 2.35 13.00 -26.19
C GLU A 23 1.04 12.20 -26.10
N ALA A 24 1.12 10.89 -25.95
CA ALA A 24 -0.05 10.02 -25.79
C ALA A 24 -0.81 10.25 -24.46
N LEU A 25 -0.12 10.69 -23.40
CA LEU A 25 -0.75 11.10 -22.15
C LEU A 25 -1.39 12.50 -22.22
N GLY A 26 -1.16 13.25 -23.29
CA GLY A 26 -1.67 14.61 -23.45
C GLY A 26 -1.07 15.61 -22.48
N LEU A 27 0.17 15.37 -22.01
CA LEU A 27 0.85 16.19 -21.02
C LEU A 27 2.02 16.96 -21.64
N ASP A 28 2.07 18.27 -21.35
CA ASP A 28 3.24 19.12 -21.64
C ASP A 28 4.23 18.98 -20.47
N ILE A 29 5.23 18.10 -20.61
CA ILE A 29 6.18 17.76 -19.56
C ILE A 29 7.45 18.61 -19.71
N PHE A 30 7.86 19.25 -18.59
CA PHE A 30 9.08 20.05 -18.51
C PHE A 30 10.25 19.27 -17.91
N ASP A 31 9.97 18.41 -16.90
CA ASP A 31 10.97 17.61 -16.20
C ASP A 31 10.36 16.28 -15.75
N LEU A 32 11.20 15.26 -15.62
CA LEU A 32 10.83 13.93 -15.16
C LEU A 32 11.90 13.42 -14.21
N ARG A 33 11.47 12.96 -13.03
CA ARG A 33 12.35 12.37 -12.02
C ARG A 33 11.85 10.98 -11.64
N PRO A 34 12.64 9.93 -11.92
CA PRO A 34 12.28 8.58 -11.52
C PRO A 34 12.48 8.40 -10.01
N ASN A 35 11.54 7.71 -9.37
CA ASN A 35 11.62 7.28 -7.98
C ASN A 35 10.99 5.89 -7.84
N ARG A 36 11.82 4.84 -7.83
CA ARG A 36 11.39 3.42 -7.82
C ARG A 36 10.46 3.11 -9.02
N ASN A 37 9.20 2.74 -8.74
CA ASN A 37 8.18 2.40 -9.75
C ASN A 37 7.30 3.60 -10.16
N VAL A 38 7.64 4.80 -9.74
CA VAL A 38 6.91 6.02 -10.05
C VAL A 38 7.81 7.04 -10.73
N PHE A 39 7.21 7.89 -11.55
CA PHE A 39 7.88 9.02 -12.17
C PHE A 39 7.17 10.29 -11.73
N LEU A 40 7.91 11.19 -11.10
CA LEU A 40 7.43 12.51 -10.81
C LEU A 40 7.56 13.37 -12.08
N LEU A 41 6.44 13.92 -12.53
CA LEU A 41 6.34 14.73 -13.73
C LEU A 41 6.09 16.19 -13.35
N ASP A 42 6.96 17.09 -13.78
CA ASP A 42 6.67 18.53 -13.77
C ASP A 42 6.02 18.89 -15.12
N THR A 43 4.75 19.27 -15.10
CA THR A 43 3.98 19.52 -16.32
C THR A 43 3.39 20.93 -16.30
N LYS A 44 2.94 21.41 -17.47
CA LYS A 44 2.20 22.68 -17.57
C LYS A 44 0.89 22.66 -16.77
N GLN A 45 0.30 21.46 -16.61
CA GLN A 45 -0.93 21.23 -15.86
C GLN A 45 -0.69 21.01 -14.36
N GLY A 46 0.53 21.28 -13.86
CA GLY A 46 0.97 21.02 -12.50
C GLY A 46 1.77 19.72 -12.35
N LYS A 47 2.21 19.43 -11.15
CA LYS A 47 2.95 18.19 -10.87
C LYS A 47 2.01 16.99 -10.94
N LYS A 48 2.50 15.90 -11.53
CA LYS A 48 1.79 14.62 -11.65
C LYS A 48 2.71 13.47 -11.30
N ILE A 49 2.11 12.31 -11.02
CA ILE A 49 2.83 11.06 -10.82
C ILE A 49 2.37 10.08 -11.90
N LEU A 50 3.31 9.56 -12.68
CA LEU A 50 3.09 8.41 -13.54
C LEU A 50 3.57 7.17 -12.79
N LYS A 51 2.65 6.26 -12.48
CA LYS A 51 2.92 5.05 -11.70
C LYS A 51 2.78 3.82 -12.57
N MET A 52 3.83 2.98 -12.60
CA MET A 52 3.75 1.66 -13.20
C MET A 52 2.96 0.71 -12.30
N ILE A 53 2.05 -0.05 -12.90
CA ILE A 53 1.18 -1.00 -12.20
C ILE A 53 1.32 -2.40 -12.81
N ASN A 54 1.02 -3.42 -12.02
CA ASN A 54 1.10 -4.83 -12.43
C ASN A 54 -0.15 -5.65 -12.07
N TYR A 55 -1.25 -4.98 -11.73
CA TYR A 55 -2.52 -5.62 -11.41
C TYR A 55 -3.53 -5.47 -12.55
N ASP A 56 -4.55 -6.32 -12.55
CA ASP A 56 -5.61 -6.38 -13.58
C ASP A 56 -6.62 -5.21 -13.48
N ASP A 57 -7.59 -5.20 -14.40
CA ASP A 57 -8.60 -4.16 -14.46
C ASP A 57 -9.60 -4.24 -13.30
N ASP A 58 -9.91 -5.44 -12.80
CA ASP A 58 -10.82 -5.62 -11.65
C ASP A 58 -10.21 -4.94 -10.41
N ARG A 59 -8.91 -5.18 -10.18
CA ARG A 59 -8.20 -4.54 -9.07
C ARG A 59 -8.08 -3.04 -9.26
N LEU A 60 -7.76 -2.56 -10.45
CA LEU A 60 -7.71 -1.14 -10.76
C LEU A 60 -9.06 -0.46 -10.50
N ASN A 61 -10.16 -1.05 -10.96
CA ASN A 61 -11.51 -0.54 -10.75
C ASN A 61 -11.87 -0.45 -9.27
N PHE A 62 -11.48 -1.44 -8.46
CA PHE A 62 -11.68 -1.39 -7.02
C PHE A 62 -10.89 -0.25 -6.38
N ILE A 63 -9.60 -0.07 -6.75
CA ILE A 63 -8.76 1.01 -6.22
C ILE A 63 -9.34 2.37 -6.58
N ILE A 64 -9.77 2.57 -7.84
CA ILE A 64 -10.39 3.81 -8.29
C ILE A 64 -11.66 4.10 -7.50
N HIS A 65 -12.56 3.13 -7.43
CA HIS A 65 -13.82 3.29 -6.70
C HIS A 65 -13.58 3.61 -5.22
N SER A 66 -12.66 2.89 -4.60
CA SER A 66 -12.29 3.05 -3.20
C SER A 66 -11.67 4.42 -2.91
N THR A 67 -10.75 4.87 -3.76
CA THR A 67 -10.12 6.19 -3.59
C THR A 67 -11.10 7.33 -3.87
N GLU A 68 -12.00 7.20 -4.82
CA GLU A 68 -13.08 8.18 -5.06
C GLU A 68 -14.04 8.24 -3.88
N TYR A 69 -14.46 7.07 -3.33
CA TYR A 69 -15.30 6.99 -2.14
C TYR A 69 -14.67 7.69 -0.92
N LEU A 70 -13.36 7.48 -0.69
CA LEU A 70 -12.62 8.16 0.37
C LEU A 70 -12.52 9.66 0.12
N ARG A 71 -12.24 10.11 -1.11
CA ARG A 71 -12.05 11.52 -1.46
C ARG A 71 -13.27 12.39 -1.20
N GLU A 72 -14.46 11.82 -1.27
CA GLU A 72 -15.70 12.53 -0.89
C GLU A 72 -15.78 12.81 0.61
N ARG A 73 -14.99 12.14 1.45
CA ARG A 73 -15.07 12.14 2.92
C ARG A 73 -13.76 12.52 3.62
N TYR A 74 -12.65 12.54 2.88
CA TYR A 74 -11.31 12.85 3.37
C TYR A 74 -10.46 13.50 2.29
N ASP A 75 -9.97 14.74 2.51
CA ASP A 75 -9.26 15.53 1.51
C ASP A 75 -7.84 15.04 1.17
N GLY A 76 -7.28 14.15 1.98
CA GLY A 76 -5.89 13.68 1.87
C GLY A 76 -5.68 12.46 0.97
N ILE A 77 -6.49 12.23 -0.06
CA ILE A 77 -6.40 11.07 -0.95
C ILE A 77 -6.06 11.51 -2.38
N LEU A 78 -5.03 10.92 -2.99
CA LEU A 78 -4.64 11.21 -4.37
C LEU A 78 -5.76 10.82 -5.35
N LYS A 79 -5.95 11.69 -6.34
CA LYS A 79 -6.83 11.39 -7.48
C LYS A 79 -6.08 10.59 -8.53
N ILE A 80 -6.70 9.51 -9.00
CA ILE A 80 -6.32 8.82 -10.22
C ILE A 80 -6.98 9.55 -11.39
N ASN A 81 -6.20 10.03 -12.34
CA ASN A 81 -6.69 10.86 -13.43
C ASN A 81 -7.13 9.99 -14.62
N LYS A 82 -8.25 10.35 -15.23
CA LYS A 82 -8.59 9.82 -16.55
C LYS A 82 -7.63 10.36 -17.60
N LEU A 83 -7.30 9.52 -18.54
CA LEU A 83 -6.51 9.85 -19.71
C LEU A 83 -7.41 10.53 -20.78
N PRO A 84 -6.85 11.14 -21.84
CA PRO A 84 -7.62 11.78 -22.90
C PRO A 84 -8.64 10.86 -23.60
N ASN A 85 -8.37 9.55 -23.63
CA ASN A 85 -9.28 8.54 -24.19
C ASN A 85 -10.40 8.10 -23.22
N GLY A 86 -10.44 8.67 -22.00
CA GLY A 86 -11.43 8.34 -20.98
C GLY A 86 -11.07 7.16 -20.08
N GLU A 87 -9.99 6.44 -20.39
CA GLU A 87 -9.49 5.32 -19.59
C GLU A 87 -8.62 5.80 -18.43
N TYR A 88 -8.38 4.92 -17.44
CA TYR A 88 -7.44 5.17 -16.35
C TYR A 88 -6.10 4.48 -16.57
N ARG A 89 -6.08 3.36 -17.31
CA ARG A 89 -4.90 2.57 -17.63
C ARG A 89 -4.29 3.02 -18.94
N PHE A 90 -2.98 3.21 -18.94
CA PHE A 90 -2.19 3.47 -20.12
C PHE A 90 -1.20 2.35 -20.36
N LYS A 91 -1.25 1.72 -21.54
CA LYS A 91 -0.32 0.66 -21.94
C LYS A 91 0.80 1.23 -22.79
N TRP A 92 2.04 0.97 -22.37
CA TRP A 92 3.23 1.40 -23.09
C TRP A 92 4.32 0.33 -23.06
N LYS A 93 4.74 -0.15 -24.27
CA LYS A 93 5.82 -1.13 -24.44
C LYS A 93 5.74 -2.35 -23.49
N GLY A 94 4.53 -2.85 -23.28
CA GLY A 94 4.28 -4.02 -22.45
C GLY A 94 4.11 -3.73 -20.95
N ASN A 95 4.25 -2.48 -20.52
CA ASN A 95 3.97 -2.05 -19.14
C ASN A 95 2.67 -1.27 -19.07
N ASP A 96 2.02 -1.36 -17.92
CA ASP A 96 0.80 -0.63 -17.61
C ASP A 96 1.10 0.51 -16.63
N TYR A 97 0.47 1.67 -16.87
CA TYR A 97 0.65 2.87 -16.07
C TYR A 97 -0.69 3.51 -15.72
N ILE A 98 -0.70 4.23 -14.59
CA ILE A 98 -1.78 5.15 -14.20
C ILE A 98 -1.19 6.54 -13.93
N LEU A 99 -2.03 7.57 -14.11
CA LEU A 99 -1.66 8.96 -13.85
C LEU A 99 -2.36 9.44 -12.57
N LEU A 100 -1.57 9.94 -11.61
CA LEU A 100 -2.07 10.45 -10.34
C LEU A 100 -1.75 11.94 -10.19
N ASP A 101 -2.55 12.62 -9.37
CA ASP A 101 -2.16 13.94 -8.87
C ASP A 101 -0.91 13.82 -7.99
N TYR A 102 -0.32 14.96 -7.64
CA TYR A 102 0.82 15.04 -6.74
C TYR A 102 0.43 15.79 -5.48
N PHE A 103 0.79 15.26 -4.32
CA PHE A 103 0.75 15.99 -3.07
C PHE A 103 2.15 16.45 -2.65
N GLU A 104 2.25 17.72 -2.25
CA GLU A 104 3.44 18.21 -1.57
C GLU A 104 3.40 17.78 -0.11
N GLY A 105 4.50 17.24 0.39
CA GLY A 105 4.65 16.82 1.76
C GLY A 105 5.94 16.05 1.98
N THR A 106 6.27 15.85 3.23
CA THR A 106 7.39 15.03 3.68
C THR A 106 6.88 13.82 4.44
N GLU A 107 7.67 12.77 4.51
CA GLU A 107 7.43 11.69 5.45
C GLU A 107 7.41 12.26 6.87
N PHE A 108 6.50 11.81 7.70
CA PHE A 108 6.43 12.26 9.08
C PHE A 108 7.56 11.69 9.95
N ASN A 109 7.88 12.41 11.00
CA ASN A 109 8.84 11.95 11.99
C ASN A 109 8.11 11.24 13.14
N ILE A 110 8.13 9.91 13.12
CA ILE A 110 7.47 9.09 14.15
C ILE A 110 8.05 9.31 15.57
N ALA A 111 9.28 9.80 15.69
CA ALA A 111 9.86 10.18 16.98
C ALA A 111 9.35 11.53 17.51
N ASN A 112 8.58 12.28 16.71
CA ASN A 112 7.93 13.49 17.13
C ASN A 112 6.51 13.16 17.65
N PRO A 113 6.25 13.27 18.98
CA PRO A 113 4.95 12.89 19.56
C PRO A 113 3.80 13.73 19.02
N ILE A 114 4.04 15.00 18.67
CA ILE A 114 3.01 15.89 18.10
C ILE A 114 2.61 15.41 16.70
N GLU A 115 3.58 15.07 15.85
CA GLU A 115 3.28 14.53 14.52
C GLU A 115 2.59 13.18 14.63
N LEU A 116 3.01 12.33 15.56
CA LEU A 116 2.39 11.02 15.81
C LEU A 116 0.92 11.16 16.22
N GLU A 117 0.59 12.10 17.11
CA GLU A 117 -0.80 12.40 17.51
C GLU A 117 -1.64 12.83 16.32
N ILE A 118 -1.16 13.81 15.52
CA ILE A 118 -1.86 14.29 14.32
C ILE A 118 -2.12 13.16 13.32
N ILE A 119 -1.12 12.28 13.11
CA ILE A 119 -1.26 11.18 12.16
C ILE A 119 -2.20 10.10 12.68
N THR A 120 -2.15 9.79 13.97
CA THR A 120 -3.07 8.82 14.56
C THR A 120 -4.52 9.29 14.44
N GLU A 121 -4.78 10.58 14.66
CA GLU A 121 -6.09 11.19 14.42
C GLU A 121 -6.48 11.12 12.94
N ALA A 122 -5.53 11.35 12.02
CA ALA A 122 -5.77 11.26 10.58
C ALA A 122 -6.10 9.83 10.14
N VAL A 123 -5.43 8.81 10.70
CA VAL A 123 -5.74 7.38 10.46
C VAL A 123 -7.15 7.06 10.95
N ALA A 124 -7.56 7.55 12.12
CA ALA A 124 -8.92 7.38 12.61
C ALA A 124 -9.96 8.03 11.68
N LYS A 125 -9.67 9.24 11.16
CA LYS A 125 -10.51 9.92 10.17
C LYS A 125 -10.59 9.15 8.84
N LEU A 126 -9.46 8.61 8.37
CA LEU A 126 -9.41 7.74 7.18
C LEU A 126 -10.31 6.52 7.34
N HIS A 127 -10.21 5.82 8.48
CA HIS A 127 -11.04 4.66 8.76
C HIS A 127 -12.52 5.01 8.85
N ASN A 128 -12.88 6.16 9.44
CA ASN A 128 -14.27 6.62 9.47
C ASN A 128 -14.77 6.99 8.07
N ALA A 129 -13.93 7.58 7.22
CA ALA A 129 -14.26 7.87 5.82
C ALA A 129 -14.48 6.60 4.99
N GLY A 130 -13.75 5.52 5.33
CA GLY A 130 -13.87 4.21 4.66
C GLY A 130 -15.03 3.34 5.10
N MET A 131 -15.74 3.71 6.20
CA MET A 131 -16.91 2.95 6.66
C MET A 131 -18.03 2.98 5.61
N GLY A 132 -18.78 1.88 5.50
CA GLY A 132 -19.88 1.78 4.54
C GLY A 132 -19.45 1.51 3.10
N ILE A 133 -18.17 1.30 2.82
CA ILE A 133 -17.68 0.95 1.47
C ILE A 133 -18.36 -0.29 0.91
N GLN A 134 -18.73 -1.26 1.76
CA GLN A 134 -19.39 -2.50 1.34
C GLN A 134 -20.77 -2.25 0.72
N GLU A 135 -21.49 -1.24 1.18
CA GLU A 135 -22.78 -0.83 0.64
C GLU A 135 -22.63 -0.01 -0.65
N ALA A 136 -21.47 0.64 -0.85
CA ALA A 136 -21.18 1.43 -2.02
C ALA A 136 -20.59 0.63 -3.19
N THR A 137 -20.16 -0.62 -2.94
CA THR A 137 -19.55 -1.52 -3.93
C THR A 137 -20.51 -2.66 -4.31
N SER A 138 -20.29 -3.25 -5.51
CA SER A 138 -21.05 -4.43 -5.92
C SER A 138 -20.67 -5.66 -5.06
N LYS A 139 -21.57 -6.64 -4.99
CA LYS A 139 -21.31 -7.89 -4.26
C LYS A 139 -20.04 -8.60 -4.80
N GLU A 140 -19.89 -8.66 -6.11
CA GLU A 140 -18.71 -9.27 -6.74
C GLU A 140 -17.41 -8.55 -6.37
N MET A 141 -17.42 -7.22 -6.37
CA MET A 141 -16.28 -6.41 -5.97
C MET A 141 -15.93 -6.59 -4.49
N ASN A 142 -16.95 -6.71 -3.63
CA ASN A 142 -16.76 -7.00 -2.20
C ASN A 142 -16.12 -8.37 -1.99
N GLU A 143 -16.64 -9.43 -2.63
CA GLU A 143 -16.12 -10.79 -2.49
C GLU A 143 -14.66 -10.90 -2.92
N LYS A 144 -14.27 -10.22 -4.01
CA LYS A 144 -12.88 -10.21 -4.52
C LYS A 144 -11.91 -9.43 -3.64
N ASN A 145 -12.38 -8.37 -2.97
CA ASN A 145 -11.52 -7.43 -2.25
C ASN A 145 -11.73 -7.41 -0.74
N SER A 146 -12.52 -8.32 -0.18
CA SER A 146 -12.70 -8.48 1.26
C SER A 146 -11.69 -9.48 1.82
N GLU A 147 -11.08 -9.11 2.94
CA GLU A 147 -10.16 -9.94 3.71
C GLU A 147 -10.79 -10.41 5.05
N LEU A 148 -12.07 -10.13 5.25
CA LEU A 148 -12.83 -10.59 6.41
C LEU A 148 -12.87 -12.13 6.46
N PHE A 149 -12.74 -12.68 7.65
CA PHE A 149 -12.73 -14.13 7.94
C PHE A 149 -11.51 -14.90 7.40
N LYS A 150 -10.54 -14.25 6.74
CA LYS A 150 -9.40 -14.92 6.09
C LYS A 150 -8.16 -15.04 6.98
N LEU A 151 -8.10 -14.35 8.13
CA LEU A 151 -6.88 -14.28 8.95
C LEU A 151 -6.41 -15.66 9.41
N LYS A 152 -7.34 -16.57 9.74
CA LYS A 152 -7.00 -17.94 10.12
C LYS A 152 -6.34 -18.70 8.97
N ASP A 153 -6.87 -18.56 7.76
CA ASP A 153 -6.31 -19.22 6.58
C ASP A 153 -4.91 -18.70 6.27
N TYR A 154 -4.66 -17.41 6.48
CA TYR A 154 -3.30 -16.85 6.34
C TYR A 154 -2.32 -17.49 7.32
N PHE A 155 -2.68 -17.65 8.59
CA PHE A 155 -1.81 -18.32 9.57
C PHE A 155 -1.58 -19.79 9.22
N ILE A 156 -2.62 -20.52 8.82
CA ILE A 156 -2.51 -21.93 8.41
C ILE A 156 -1.60 -22.07 7.18
N ASN A 157 -1.75 -21.19 6.19
CA ASN A 157 -0.93 -21.23 4.99
C ASN A 157 0.53 -20.83 5.29
N SER A 158 0.75 -19.80 6.12
CA SER A 158 2.10 -19.44 6.58
C SER A 158 2.80 -20.57 7.29
N LYS A 159 2.09 -21.31 8.16
CA LYS A 159 2.62 -22.53 8.80
C LYS A 159 3.08 -23.55 7.78
N LYS A 160 2.20 -23.89 6.80
CA LYS A 160 2.53 -24.86 5.75
C LYS A 160 3.74 -24.42 4.91
N ASP A 161 3.85 -23.12 4.61
CA ASP A 161 4.97 -22.59 3.84
C ASP A 161 6.27 -22.65 4.64
N LEU A 162 6.25 -22.30 5.94
CA LEU A 162 7.42 -22.45 6.83
C LEU A 162 7.87 -23.91 6.94
N GLU A 163 6.95 -24.85 7.11
CA GLU A 163 7.24 -26.30 7.15
C GLU A 163 7.87 -26.78 5.84
N LYS A 164 7.33 -26.32 4.70
CA LYS A 164 7.84 -26.63 3.35
C LYS A 164 9.25 -26.07 3.17
N LEU A 165 9.48 -24.80 3.54
CA LEU A 165 10.79 -24.16 3.46
C LEU A 165 11.79 -24.85 4.38
N LYS A 166 11.41 -25.22 5.61
CA LYS A 166 12.26 -26.00 6.54
C LYS A 166 12.73 -27.28 5.89
N LYS A 167 11.81 -28.05 5.29
CA LYS A 167 12.16 -29.30 4.59
C LYS A 167 13.07 -29.05 3.39
N LEU A 168 12.86 -27.97 2.64
CA LEU A 168 13.67 -27.62 1.48
C LEU A 168 15.10 -27.23 1.88
N VAL A 169 15.24 -26.26 2.77
CA VAL A 169 16.55 -25.77 3.25
C VAL A 169 17.31 -26.85 4.01
N GLY A 170 16.59 -27.71 4.76
CA GLY A 170 17.17 -28.86 5.45
C GLY A 170 17.93 -29.81 4.51
N LYS A 171 17.49 -29.94 3.25
CA LYS A 171 18.12 -30.78 2.21
C LYS A 171 19.33 -30.14 1.54
N TYR A 172 19.61 -28.86 1.73
CA TYR A 172 20.74 -28.19 1.08
C TYR A 172 22.05 -28.78 1.57
N LYS A 173 22.89 -29.19 0.63
CA LYS A 173 24.22 -29.71 0.91
C LYS A 173 25.16 -28.63 1.46
N TYR A 174 25.01 -27.42 0.93
CA TYR A 174 25.72 -26.21 1.37
C TYR A 174 24.71 -25.19 1.79
N LYS A 175 24.84 -24.69 3.01
CA LYS A 175 23.98 -23.66 3.60
C LYS A 175 24.79 -22.37 3.74
N ASN A 176 24.21 -21.25 3.35
CA ASN A 176 24.75 -19.94 3.69
C ASN A 176 24.33 -19.53 5.11
N GLU A 177 24.86 -18.44 5.60
CA GLU A 177 24.58 -17.94 6.96
C GLU A 177 23.06 -17.74 7.21
N PHE A 178 22.32 -17.23 6.23
CA PHE A 178 20.86 -17.09 6.35
C PHE A 178 20.16 -18.44 6.48
N ASP A 179 20.55 -19.44 5.70
CA ASP A 179 19.97 -20.78 5.78
C ASP A 179 20.21 -21.42 7.15
N GLU A 180 21.39 -21.22 7.74
CA GLU A 180 21.73 -21.73 9.08
C GLU A 180 20.88 -21.06 10.17
N ILE A 181 20.74 -19.73 10.12
CA ILE A 181 19.89 -18.97 11.04
C ILE A 181 18.43 -19.43 10.88
N PHE A 182 17.94 -19.55 9.63
CA PHE A 182 16.58 -19.99 9.37
C PHE A 182 16.27 -21.36 9.96
N ILE A 183 17.15 -22.36 9.77
CA ILE A 183 16.95 -23.72 10.32
C ILE A 183 16.95 -23.69 11.84
N LYS A 184 17.76 -22.84 12.45
CA LYS A 184 17.84 -22.71 13.91
C LYS A 184 16.57 -22.12 14.51
N GLU A 185 15.98 -21.14 13.85
CA GLU A 185 14.87 -20.32 14.40
C GLU A 185 13.48 -20.76 13.92
N VAL A 186 13.38 -21.53 12.82
CA VAL A 186 12.08 -21.84 12.19
C VAL A 186 11.09 -22.59 13.09
N ASP A 187 11.57 -23.44 14.01
CA ASP A 187 10.69 -24.17 14.93
C ASP A 187 10.07 -23.24 15.98
N TYR A 188 10.82 -22.25 16.43
CA TYR A 188 10.29 -21.21 17.30
C TYR A 188 9.16 -20.45 16.59
N HIS A 189 9.37 -20.00 15.34
CA HIS A 189 8.34 -19.31 14.57
C HIS A 189 7.14 -20.20 14.23
N LEU A 190 7.33 -21.48 13.96
CA LEU A 190 6.22 -22.44 13.80
C LEU A 190 5.36 -22.53 15.07
N SER A 191 5.98 -22.60 16.23
CA SER A 191 5.27 -22.58 17.50
C SER A 191 4.49 -21.28 17.73
N ASP A 192 5.05 -20.14 17.33
CA ASP A 192 4.36 -18.86 17.45
C ASP A 192 3.15 -18.77 16.52
N VAL A 193 3.24 -19.29 15.28
CA VAL A 193 2.09 -19.35 14.37
C VAL A 193 0.98 -20.24 14.96
N GLU A 194 1.33 -21.37 15.59
CA GLU A 194 0.34 -22.22 16.29
C GLU A 194 -0.36 -21.47 17.42
N LYS A 195 0.39 -20.75 18.25
CA LYS A 195 -0.19 -19.89 19.30
C LYS A 195 -1.14 -18.81 18.72
N CYS A 196 -0.75 -18.20 17.59
CA CYS A 196 -1.61 -17.23 16.92
C CYS A 196 -2.93 -17.84 16.42
N ILE A 197 -2.90 -19.06 15.87
CA ILE A 197 -4.11 -19.81 15.48
C ILE A 197 -5.00 -20.07 16.69
N ASP A 198 -4.41 -20.59 17.78
CA ASP A 198 -5.15 -20.88 19.01
C ASP A 198 -5.77 -19.62 19.64
N LEU A 199 -5.04 -18.52 19.66
CA LEU A 199 -5.55 -17.23 20.14
C LEU A 199 -6.70 -16.74 19.29
N LEU A 200 -6.60 -16.84 17.95
CA LEU A 200 -7.63 -16.42 17.03
C LEU A 200 -8.90 -17.25 17.20
N GLU A 201 -8.78 -18.57 17.37
CA GLU A 201 -9.91 -19.47 17.59
C GLU A 201 -10.68 -19.20 18.90
N LYS A 202 -9.96 -18.73 19.93
CA LYS A 202 -10.51 -18.35 21.23
C LYS A 202 -11.01 -16.92 21.27
N SER A 203 -10.72 -16.12 20.23
CA SER A 203 -11.08 -14.70 20.15
C SER A 203 -12.49 -14.49 19.64
N LYS A 204 -12.92 -13.22 19.66
CA LYS A 204 -14.16 -12.77 19.00
C LYS A 204 -13.94 -12.29 17.56
N TYR A 205 -12.93 -12.81 16.87
CA TYR A 205 -12.58 -12.36 15.52
C TYR A 205 -13.76 -12.47 14.55
N ASP A 206 -14.47 -13.58 14.55
CA ASP A 206 -15.60 -13.78 13.67
C ASP A 206 -16.77 -12.84 13.99
N ASP A 207 -16.98 -12.49 15.26
CA ASP A 207 -17.99 -11.51 15.66
C ASP A 207 -17.60 -10.10 15.19
N LEU A 208 -16.33 -9.75 15.30
CA LEU A 208 -15.81 -8.48 14.77
C LEU A 208 -15.97 -8.40 13.24
N CYS A 209 -15.73 -9.49 12.52
CA CYS A 209 -15.94 -9.55 11.07
C CYS A 209 -17.39 -9.39 10.63
N ARG A 210 -18.37 -9.54 11.55
CA ARG A 210 -19.80 -9.29 11.29
C ARG A 210 -20.25 -7.91 11.73
N ASP A 211 -19.47 -7.25 12.56
CA ASP A 211 -19.76 -5.92 13.09
C ASP A 211 -19.38 -4.83 12.08
N LYS A 212 -20.37 -4.26 11.41
CA LYS A 212 -20.17 -3.21 10.41
C LYS A 212 -19.43 -1.98 10.93
N GLU A 213 -19.51 -1.67 12.24
CA GLU A 213 -18.81 -0.56 12.86
C GLU A 213 -17.29 -0.80 12.97
N LYS A 214 -16.84 -2.04 12.86
CA LYS A 214 -15.42 -2.41 12.91
C LYS A 214 -14.81 -2.57 11.53
N ILE A 215 -15.65 -2.65 10.49
CA ILE A 215 -15.24 -2.86 9.10
C ILE A 215 -15.06 -1.50 8.41
N THR A 216 -13.98 -1.38 7.66
CA THR A 216 -13.69 -0.20 6.86
C THR A 216 -12.94 -0.57 5.58
N LEU A 217 -12.78 0.39 4.69
CA LEU A 217 -11.74 0.32 3.69
C LEU A 217 -10.39 0.54 4.38
N CYS A 218 -9.60 -0.51 4.49
CA CYS A 218 -8.24 -0.47 5.02
C CYS A 218 -7.24 -0.12 3.91
N HIS A 219 -6.24 0.66 4.23
CA HIS A 219 -5.10 0.95 3.35
C HIS A 219 -4.22 -0.28 3.14
N ASN A 220 -4.08 -1.09 4.18
CA ASN A 220 -3.33 -2.35 4.25
C ASN A 220 -1.81 -2.21 3.98
N ASP A 221 -1.32 -0.99 3.82
CA ASP A 221 0.11 -0.66 3.74
C ASP A 221 0.42 0.69 4.41
N LEU A 222 -0.11 0.91 5.63
CA LEU A 222 0.13 2.13 6.42
C LEU A 222 1.58 2.16 6.92
N ALA A 223 2.49 2.52 6.02
CA ALA A 223 3.89 2.75 6.33
C ALA A 223 4.18 4.26 6.32
N TYR A 224 5.20 4.68 7.05
CA TYR A 224 5.58 6.08 7.16
C TYR A 224 5.79 6.77 5.79
N HIS A 225 6.30 6.05 4.79
CA HIS A 225 6.52 6.58 3.44
C HIS A 225 5.23 6.69 2.59
N ASN A 226 4.13 6.11 3.05
CA ASN A 226 2.81 6.22 2.43
C ASN A 226 1.93 7.28 3.12
N ILE A 227 2.48 8.00 4.10
CA ILE A 227 1.82 9.07 4.84
C ILE A 227 2.62 10.35 4.65
N LEU A 228 2.04 11.32 3.97
CA LEU A 228 2.65 12.62 3.72
C LEU A 228 2.10 13.67 4.69
N PHE A 229 3.01 14.43 5.28
CA PHE A 229 2.69 15.48 6.23
C PHE A 229 3.06 16.85 5.63
N ASN A 230 2.12 17.79 5.63
CA ASN A 230 2.35 19.15 5.17
C ASN A 230 1.46 20.13 5.96
N GLN A 231 2.05 21.00 6.76
CA GLN A 231 1.35 22.06 7.52
C GLN A 231 0.10 21.54 8.26
N ASN A 232 0.23 20.47 9.05
CA ASN A 232 -0.83 19.78 9.78
C ASN A 232 -1.89 19.07 8.90
N LYS A 233 -1.69 19.01 7.59
CA LYS A 233 -2.47 18.15 6.70
C LYS A 233 -1.76 16.82 6.51
N VAL A 234 -2.53 15.75 6.62
CA VAL A 234 -2.06 14.39 6.40
C VAL A 234 -2.69 13.86 5.13
N SER A 235 -1.87 13.33 4.24
CA SER A 235 -2.31 12.69 3.01
C SER A 235 -1.82 11.25 2.96
N PHE A 236 -2.70 10.37 2.50
CA PHE A 236 -2.38 8.95 2.31
C PHE A 236 -2.21 8.66 0.82
N ILE A 237 -1.13 7.95 0.49
CA ILE A 237 -0.77 7.60 -0.89
C ILE A 237 -0.56 6.08 -1.00
N ASP A 238 -0.61 5.58 -2.23
CA ASP A 238 -0.32 4.16 -2.54
C ASP A 238 -1.36 3.18 -1.98
N PHE A 239 -2.58 3.28 -2.49
CA PHE A 239 -3.71 2.39 -2.16
C PHE A 239 -3.69 1.04 -2.90
N ASP A 240 -2.55 0.62 -3.45
CA ASP A 240 -2.47 -0.62 -4.25
C ASP A 240 -2.89 -1.87 -3.47
N TYR A 241 -2.72 -1.86 -2.15
CA TYR A 241 -3.07 -2.97 -1.26
C TYR A 241 -4.39 -2.77 -0.50
N CYS A 242 -5.12 -1.67 -0.76
CA CYS A 242 -6.36 -1.39 -0.02
C CYS A 242 -7.37 -2.53 -0.17
N ASN A 243 -8.10 -2.82 0.89
CA ASN A 243 -9.09 -3.88 0.93
C ASN A 243 -10.18 -3.59 1.98
N ILE A 244 -11.24 -4.37 1.95
CA ILE A 244 -12.30 -4.32 2.96
C ILE A 244 -11.89 -5.22 4.12
N ASN A 245 -11.65 -4.65 5.29
CA ASN A 245 -11.16 -5.40 6.44
C ASN A 245 -11.55 -4.75 7.78
N LEU A 246 -11.15 -5.38 8.87
CA LEU A 246 -11.21 -4.80 10.20
C LEU A 246 -10.17 -3.68 10.32
N ARG A 247 -10.57 -2.50 10.84
CA ARG A 247 -9.68 -1.34 11.02
C ARG A 247 -8.45 -1.63 11.88
N VAL A 248 -8.54 -2.60 12.80
CA VAL A 248 -7.43 -3.00 13.65
C VAL A 248 -6.25 -3.57 12.85
N ILE A 249 -6.49 -4.16 11.68
CA ILE A 249 -5.42 -4.68 10.82
C ILE A 249 -4.50 -3.55 10.33
N ASP A 250 -5.09 -2.43 9.91
CA ASP A 250 -4.31 -1.24 9.54
C ASP A 250 -3.54 -0.67 10.72
N LEU A 251 -4.13 -0.63 11.90
CA LEU A 251 -3.44 -0.18 13.12
C LEU A 251 -2.24 -1.08 13.45
N CYS A 252 -2.41 -2.40 13.36
CA CYS A 252 -1.32 -3.36 13.53
C CYS A 252 -0.19 -3.12 12.50
N ASN A 253 -0.55 -2.91 11.23
CA ASN A 253 0.41 -2.60 10.18
C ASN A 253 1.18 -1.30 10.47
N PHE A 254 0.47 -0.25 10.87
CA PHE A 254 1.05 1.04 11.22
C PHE A 254 2.05 0.91 12.38
N ILE A 255 1.65 0.25 13.48
CA ILE A 255 2.50 0.02 14.66
C ILE A 255 3.75 -0.78 14.28
N ILE A 256 3.59 -1.94 13.63
CA ILE A 256 4.71 -2.82 13.27
C ILE A 256 5.71 -2.10 12.35
N LYS A 257 5.22 -1.38 11.33
CA LYS A 257 6.09 -0.66 10.39
C LYS A 257 6.77 0.54 11.04
N SER A 258 6.13 1.15 12.01
CA SER A 258 6.68 2.22 12.82
C SER A 258 7.82 1.72 13.70
N ILE A 259 7.59 0.66 14.47
CA ILE A 259 8.58 0.06 15.38
C ILE A 259 9.78 -0.52 14.60
N LYS A 260 9.55 -1.13 13.45
CA LYS A 260 10.62 -1.65 12.59
C LYS A 260 11.66 -0.58 12.23
N ARG A 261 11.26 0.68 12.07
CA ARG A 261 12.17 1.80 11.80
C ARG A 261 13.14 2.06 12.96
N PHE A 262 12.75 1.73 14.20
CA PHE A 262 13.54 1.90 15.42
C PHE A 262 14.22 0.59 15.91
N GLY A 263 14.38 -0.39 15.04
CA GLY A 263 15.06 -1.64 15.36
C GLY A 263 14.27 -2.53 16.33
N PHE A 264 12.92 -2.43 16.33
CA PHE A 264 12.05 -3.19 17.24
C PHE A 264 12.29 -2.93 18.74
N SER A 265 12.69 -1.70 19.11
CA SER A 265 12.81 -1.32 20.53
C SER A 265 11.43 -1.38 21.21
N LEU A 266 11.35 -2.14 22.30
CA LEU A 266 10.13 -2.29 23.10
C LEU A 266 9.80 -1.05 23.93
N GLU A 267 10.75 -0.13 24.15
CA GLU A 267 10.55 1.11 24.88
C GLU A 267 9.50 2.05 24.24
N MET A 268 9.21 1.84 22.95
CA MET A 268 8.16 2.59 22.22
C MET A 268 6.74 2.05 22.46
N TYR A 269 6.55 0.93 23.14
CA TYR A 269 5.22 0.40 23.46
C TYR A 269 4.62 1.03 24.72
N ASP A 270 5.45 1.60 25.57
CA ASP A 270 5.07 2.12 26.90
C ASP A 270 4.82 3.65 26.89
N SER A 271 4.97 4.31 25.73
CA SER A 271 4.73 5.74 25.52
C SER A 271 3.43 6.00 24.78
#